data_88a98ae4ceccdc3076bb42d9d53f8e12
#
_entry.id   88a98ae4ceccdc3076bb42d9d53f8e12
#
_cell.length_a   1.000
_cell.length_b   1.000
_cell.length_c   1.000
_cell.angle_alpha   90.00
_cell.angle_beta   90.00
_cell.angle_gamma   90.00
#
_symmetry.space_group_name_H-M   'P 1'
#
loop_
_entity.id
_entity.type
_entity.pdbx_description
1 polymer ?
#
loop_
_entity_poly.entity_id
_entity_poly.type
_entity_poly.pdbx_seq_one_letter_code
_entity_poly.pdbx_strand_id
1 'polypeptide(L)'
;MSHEDRTRWDAIYRQRSQQPFPEPDPFLFDYTPPVSPSERRRALDLAGGQGQNGLWLAAQGYTVDVMDISRMALARGRQEMVARGLRSLNFLPVDLDAVELEGGHYDLVCVFRYLKRELFPALRACIRPGGRLIYETYNTRYQDIVPTFNPAFLLEPGELAGLFADWKLIHASDAEHISRLVALKPER
;
A
#
# COMPACT_ATOMS: atom_id res chain seq x y z
N MET A 1 14.85 3.98 3.04
CA MET A 1 14.79 3.51 4.45
C MET A 1 16.12 2.84 4.79
N SER A 2 16.70 3.18 5.92
CA SER A 2 18.05 2.72 6.31
C SER A 2 18.01 1.30 6.91
N HIS A 3 19.20 0.73 7.15
CA HIS A 3 19.32 -0.49 7.97
C HIS A 3 18.68 -0.30 9.36
N GLU A 4 18.69 0.92 9.88
CA GLU A 4 18.04 1.29 11.15
C GLU A 4 16.52 1.18 11.06
N ASP A 5 15.91 1.62 9.96
CA ASP A 5 14.47 1.48 9.73
C ASP A 5 14.04 0.01 9.70
N ARG A 6 14.82 -0.85 9.03
CA ARG A 6 14.56 -2.28 9.03
C ARG A 6 14.59 -2.85 10.43
N THR A 7 15.64 -2.52 11.19
CA THR A 7 15.81 -3.01 12.57
C THR A 7 14.64 -2.57 13.45
N ARG A 8 14.23 -1.31 13.32
CA ARG A 8 13.10 -0.73 14.04
C ARG A 8 11.80 -1.44 13.71
N TRP A 9 11.47 -1.61 12.42
CA TRP A 9 10.24 -2.27 12.01
C TRP A 9 10.22 -3.75 12.36
N ASP A 10 11.34 -4.47 12.18
CA ASP A 10 11.45 -5.86 12.60
C ASP A 10 11.23 -6.02 14.12
N ALA A 11 11.71 -5.08 14.95
CA ALA A 11 11.45 -5.08 16.38
C ALA A 11 9.96 -4.87 16.70
N ILE A 12 9.30 -3.91 16.03
CA ILE A 12 7.87 -3.63 16.19
C ILE A 12 7.04 -4.89 15.83
N TYR A 13 7.30 -5.50 14.68
CA TYR A 13 6.56 -6.69 14.26
C TYR A 13 6.85 -7.91 15.13
N ARG A 14 8.06 -8.03 15.70
CA ARG A 14 8.37 -9.07 16.67
C ARG A 14 7.54 -8.91 17.96
N GLN A 15 7.42 -7.70 18.47
CA GLN A 15 6.58 -7.41 19.64
C GLN A 15 5.10 -7.72 19.38
N ARG A 16 4.63 -7.53 18.15
CA ARG A 16 3.25 -7.81 17.73
C ARG A 16 3.02 -9.24 17.28
N SER A 17 4.01 -10.13 17.37
CA SER A 17 3.94 -11.51 16.85
C SER A 17 2.82 -12.35 17.44
N GLN A 18 2.43 -12.09 18.69
CA GLN A 18 1.35 -12.79 19.40
C GLN A 18 -0.04 -12.15 19.22
N GLN A 19 -0.12 -10.98 18.57
CA GLN A 19 -1.41 -10.35 18.27
C GLN A 19 -2.12 -11.14 17.15
N PRO A 20 -3.46 -11.11 17.06
CA PRO A 20 -4.17 -11.62 15.90
C PRO A 20 -3.62 -11.07 14.59
N PHE A 21 -3.76 -11.84 13.51
CA PHE A 21 -3.39 -11.33 12.19
C PHE A 21 -4.32 -10.15 11.85
N PRO A 22 -3.78 -9.02 11.35
CA PRO A 22 -4.61 -7.85 11.09
C PRO A 22 -5.61 -8.09 9.97
N GLU A 23 -6.78 -7.45 10.09
CA GLU A 23 -7.76 -7.42 9.02
C GLU A 23 -7.30 -6.48 7.89
N PRO A 24 -7.69 -6.75 6.64
CA PRO A 24 -7.45 -5.84 5.55
C PRO A 24 -8.22 -4.53 5.73
N ASP A 25 -7.70 -3.45 5.16
CA ASP A 25 -8.31 -2.13 5.29
C ASP A 25 -9.66 -2.07 4.56
N PRO A 26 -10.77 -1.66 5.23
CA PRO A 26 -12.09 -1.61 4.61
C PRO A 26 -12.18 -0.69 3.38
N PHE A 27 -11.39 0.39 3.35
CA PHE A 27 -11.35 1.30 2.20
C PHE A 27 -10.94 0.58 0.90
N LEU A 28 -10.19 -0.50 1.00
CA LEU A 28 -9.82 -1.33 -0.14
C LEU A 28 -11.02 -2.04 -0.78
N PHE A 29 -12.02 -2.44 0.02
CA PHE A 29 -13.15 -3.25 -0.44
C PHE A 29 -14.04 -2.51 -1.42
N ASP A 30 -14.33 -1.24 -1.14
CA ASP A 30 -15.26 -0.42 -1.92
C ASP A 30 -14.70 -0.06 -3.30
N TYR A 31 -13.37 -0.08 -3.44
CA TYR A 31 -12.71 0.47 -4.62
C TYR A 31 -11.88 -0.53 -5.42
N THR A 32 -11.79 -1.78 -5.00
CA THR A 32 -11.08 -2.81 -5.74
C THR A 32 -11.95 -3.35 -6.88
N PRO A 33 -11.51 -3.23 -8.16
CA PRO A 33 -12.24 -3.81 -9.27
C PRO A 33 -12.27 -5.34 -9.17
N PRO A 34 -13.41 -5.97 -9.52
CA PRO A 34 -13.47 -7.42 -9.61
C PRO A 34 -12.53 -7.95 -10.69
N VAL A 35 -11.98 -9.14 -10.48
CA VAL A 35 -11.16 -9.84 -11.47
C VAL A 35 -11.96 -10.99 -12.05
N SER A 36 -12.13 -11.01 -13.37
CA SER A 36 -12.75 -12.14 -14.06
C SER A 36 -11.80 -13.37 -14.00
N PRO A 37 -12.33 -14.59 -13.89
CA PRO A 37 -11.49 -15.81 -13.90
C PRO A 37 -10.61 -15.98 -15.15
N SER A 38 -10.95 -15.34 -16.25
CA SER A 38 -10.15 -15.32 -17.50
C SER A 38 -9.09 -14.24 -17.54
N GLU A 39 -9.13 -13.27 -16.61
CA GLU A 39 -8.18 -12.17 -16.54
C GLU A 39 -7.01 -12.48 -15.64
N ARG A 40 -5.87 -11.90 -15.96
CA ARG A 40 -4.67 -11.91 -15.12
C ARG A 40 -4.34 -10.48 -14.75
N ARG A 41 -4.73 -10.08 -13.54
CA ARG A 41 -4.45 -8.75 -13.01
C ARG A 41 -3.39 -8.81 -11.93
N ARG A 42 -2.48 -7.85 -11.96
CA ARG A 42 -1.42 -7.71 -10.97
C ARG A 42 -1.72 -6.57 -10.03
N ALA A 43 -1.48 -6.79 -8.75
CA ALA A 43 -1.57 -5.73 -7.74
C ALA A 43 -0.25 -5.61 -6.96
N LEU A 44 -0.01 -4.40 -6.46
CA LEU A 44 1.08 -4.10 -5.53
C LEU A 44 0.49 -3.61 -4.21
N ASP A 45 0.87 -4.26 -3.12
CA ASP A 45 0.66 -3.79 -1.74
C ASP A 45 2.00 -3.19 -1.27
N LEU A 46 2.14 -1.86 -1.42
CA LEU A 46 3.38 -1.15 -1.15
C LEU A 46 3.46 -0.71 0.31
N ALA A 47 4.60 -0.97 0.97
CA ALA A 47 4.75 -0.86 2.42
C ALA A 47 3.67 -1.68 3.15
N GLY A 48 3.38 -2.88 2.61
CA GLY A 48 2.25 -3.71 2.99
C GLY A 48 2.37 -4.39 4.36
N GLY A 49 3.50 -4.25 5.04
CA GLY A 49 3.74 -4.85 6.34
C GLY A 49 3.58 -6.36 6.31
N GLN A 50 2.59 -6.89 7.04
CA GLN A 50 2.28 -8.31 7.05
C GLN A 50 1.49 -8.77 5.80
N GLY A 51 1.09 -7.85 4.93
CA GLY A 51 0.40 -8.14 3.68
C GLY A 51 -1.08 -8.49 3.85
N GLN A 52 -1.76 -7.99 4.89
CA GLN A 52 -3.19 -8.24 5.09
C GLN A 52 -4.03 -7.78 3.88
N ASN A 53 -3.68 -6.63 3.30
CA ASN A 53 -4.32 -6.12 2.09
C ASN A 53 -3.98 -6.97 0.87
N GLY A 54 -2.70 -7.32 0.72
CA GLY A 54 -2.23 -8.20 -0.36
C GLY A 54 -2.89 -9.58 -0.32
N LEU A 55 -3.04 -10.19 0.87
CA LEU A 55 -3.74 -11.47 1.06
C LEU A 55 -5.21 -11.37 0.63
N TRP A 56 -5.88 -10.29 1.00
CA TRP A 56 -7.26 -10.05 0.58
C TRP A 56 -7.35 -9.89 -0.94
N LEU A 57 -6.47 -9.08 -1.56
CA LEU A 57 -6.41 -8.90 -3.03
C LEU A 57 -6.17 -10.22 -3.76
N ALA A 58 -5.31 -11.08 -3.25
CA ALA A 58 -5.07 -12.39 -3.84
C ALA A 58 -6.33 -13.30 -3.76
N ALA A 59 -7.09 -13.21 -2.68
CA ALA A 59 -8.37 -13.90 -2.56
C ALA A 59 -9.44 -13.34 -3.55
N GLN A 60 -9.28 -12.08 -4.02
CA GLN A 60 -10.11 -11.50 -5.09
C GLN A 60 -9.63 -11.88 -6.51
N GLY A 61 -8.56 -12.68 -6.64
CA GLY A 61 -8.06 -13.17 -7.94
C GLY A 61 -6.86 -12.40 -8.52
N TYR A 62 -6.30 -11.43 -7.80
CA TYR A 62 -5.07 -10.75 -8.22
C TYR A 62 -3.84 -11.63 -8.00
N THR A 63 -2.84 -11.46 -8.87
CA THR A 63 -1.46 -11.83 -8.53
C THR A 63 -0.82 -10.64 -7.84
N VAL A 64 -0.33 -10.81 -6.61
CA VAL A 64 0.04 -9.71 -5.73
C VAL A 64 1.52 -9.75 -5.37
N ASP A 65 2.17 -8.61 -5.49
CA ASP A 65 3.47 -8.35 -4.88
C ASP A 65 3.26 -7.52 -3.60
N VAL A 66 3.71 -8.04 -2.47
CA VAL A 66 3.73 -7.33 -1.19
C VAL A 66 5.16 -6.89 -0.92
N MET A 67 5.40 -5.58 -0.92
CA MET A 67 6.72 -4.99 -0.70
C MET A 67 6.77 -4.33 0.68
N ASP A 68 7.74 -4.71 1.48
CA ASP A 68 8.02 -4.08 2.79
C ASP A 68 9.50 -4.25 3.16
N ILE A 69 10.02 -3.36 4.02
CA ILE A 69 11.39 -3.48 4.50
C ILE A 69 11.53 -4.54 5.59
N SER A 70 10.46 -4.80 6.36
CA SER A 70 10.48 -5.73 7.49
C SER A 70 10.38 -7.17 7.04
N ARG A 71 11.47 -7.90 7.23
CA ARG A 71 11.49 -9.35 6.99
C ARG A 71 10.60 -10.11 7.97
N MET A 72 10.45 -9.61 9.18
CA MET A 72 9.58 -10.21 10.20
C MET A 72 8.11 -10.10 9.81
N ALA A 73 7.70 -8.93 9.31
CA ALA A 73 6.33 -8.72 8.80
C ALA A 73 6.02 -9.66 7.64
N LEU A 74 6.90 -9.66 6.63
CA LEU A 74 6.74 -10.50 5.42
C LEU A 74 6.76 -11.99 5.74
N ALA A 75 7.58 -12.44 6.72
CA ALA A 75 7.59 -13.84 7.14
C ALA A 75 6.25 -14.27 7.73
N ARG A 76 5.63 -13.40 8.54
CA ARG A 76 4.30 -13.65 9.11
C ARG A 76 3.22 -13.69 8.02
N GLY A 77 3.29 -12.80 7.05
CA GLY A 77 2.40 -12.80 5.89
C GLY A 77 2.48 -14.09 5.08
N ARG A 78 3.71 -14.61 4.87
CA ARG A 78 3.90 -15.91 4.20
C ARG A 78 3.27 -17.08 4.98
N GLN A 79 3.38 -17.07 6.30
CA GLN A 79 2.74 -18.09 7.12
C GLN A 79 1.22 -18.05 6.98
N GLU A 80 0.65 -16.84 7.01
CA GLU A 80 -0.78 -16.62 6.84
C GLU A 80 -1.26 -16.99 5.42
N MET A 81 -0.48 -16.68 4.39
CA MET A 81 -0.73 -17.08 3.00
C MET A 81 -0.88 -18.60 2.90
N VAL A 82 0.04 -19.35 3.51
CA VAL A 82 0.01 -20.82 3.53
C VAL A 82 -1.21 -21.33 4.30
N ALA A 83 -1.50 -20.76 5.47
CA ALA A 83 -2.65 -21.12 6.30
C ALA A 83 -3.99 -20.93 5.56
N ARG A 84 -4.09 -19.89 4.73
CA ARG A 84 -5.28 -19.62 3.88
C ARG A 84 -5.29 -20.38 2.55
N GLY A 85 -4.26 -21.15 2.24
CA GLY A 85 -4.14 -21.88 0.96
C GLY A 85 -3.97 -20.98 -0.27
N LEU A 86 -3.54 -19.73 -0.10
CA LEU A 86 -3.30 -18.78 -1.18
C LEU A 86 -1.95 -19.04 -1.84
N ARG A 87 -1.83 -18.77 -3.16
CA ARG A 87 -0.60 -19.04 -3.93
C ARG A 87 -0.16 -17.89 -4.82
N SER A 88 -1.02 -16.89 -5.04
CA SER A 88 -0.78 -15.80 -6.00
C SER A 88 -0.18 -14.57 -5.31
N LEU A 89 0.76 -14.76 -4.37
CA LEU A 89 1.44 -13.67 -3.67
C LEU A 89 2.96 -13.88 -3.65
N ASN A 90 3.66 -12.77 -3.84
CA ASN A 90 5.09 -12.65 -3.60
C ASN A 90 5.31 -11.68 -2.44
N PHE A 91 6.11 -12.09 -1.45
CA PHE A 91 6.52 -11.22 -0.34
C PHE A 91 7.98 -10.80 -0.56
N LEU A 92 8.18 -9.54 -0.90
CA LEU A 92 9.45 -8.99 -1.36
C LEU A 92 10.05 -8.06 -0.29
N PRO A 93 11.18 -8.44 0.32
CA PRO A 93 11.88 -7.57 1.26
C PRO A 93 12.61 -6.48 0.47
N VAL A 94 12.04 -5.29 0.41
CA VAL A 94 12.51 -4.18 -0.41
C VAL A 94 12.74 -2.94 0.45
N ASP A 95 13.87 -2.26 0.19
CA ASP A 95 14.10 -0.91 0.68
C ASP A 95 13.48 0.09 -0.31
N LEU A 96 12.41 0.77 0.14
CA LEU A 96 11.69 1.72 -0.69
C LEU A 96 12.47 3.03 -0.97
N ASP A 97 13.67 3.21 -0.40
CA ASP A 97 14.57 4.30 -0.77
C ASP A 97 15.39 4.00 -2.03
N ALA A 98 15.52 2.71 -2.35
CA ALA A 98 16.33 2.24 -3.47
C ALA A 98 15.53 1.36 -4.43
N VAL A 99 14.19 1.33 -4.31
CA VAL A 99 13.36 0.47 -5.15
C VAL A 99 13.22 1.04 -6.55
N GLU A 100 13.39 0.19 -7.53
CA GLU A 100 13.00 0.41 -8.92
C GLU A 100 11.69 -0.34 -9.16
N LEU A 101 10.62 0.39 -9.47
CA LEU A 101 9.33 -0.17 -9.83
C LEU A 101 9.21 -0.23 -11.35
N GLU A 102 8.92 -1.41 -11.88
CA GLU A 102 8.74 -1.61 -13.32
C GLU A 102 7.56 -0.78 -13.84
N GLY A 103 7.79 -0.01 -14.91
CA GLY A 103 6.77 0.85 -15.50
C GLY A 103 5.61 0.06 -16.11
N GLY A 104 4.37 0.50 -15.87
CA GLY A 104 3.18 -0.10 -16.45
C GLY A 104 2.91 -1.56 -16.04
N HIS A 105 3.40 -1.97 -14.87
CA HIS A 105 3.37 -3.36 -14.44
C HIS A 105 2.09 -3.75 -13.69
N TYR A 106 1.51 -2.82 -12.94
CA TYR A 106 0.39 -3.11 -12.03
C TYR A 106 -0.94 -2.55 -12.52
N ASP A 107 -2.00 -3.36 -12.39
CA ASP A 107 -3.39 -2.98 -12.59
C ASP A 107 -3.93 -2.19 -11.40
N LEU A 108 -3.45 -2.50 -10.20
CA LEU A 108 -3.83 -1.88 -8.96
C LEU A 108 -2.60 -1.73 -8.06
N VAL A 109 -2.45 -0.55 -7.47
CA VAL A 109 -1.50 -0.31 -6.39
C VAL A 109 -2.26 0.19 -5.18
N CYS A 110 -2.01 -0.40 -4.02
CA CYS A 110 -2.52 0.10 -2.76
C CYS A 110 -1.38 0.49 -1.83
N VAL A 111 -1.59 1.57 -1.08
CA VAL A 111 -0.66 2.11 -0.09
C VAL A 111 -1.45 2.55 1.14
N PHE A 112 -1.13 1.98 2.29
CA PHE A 112 -1.81 2.29 3.54
C PHE A 112 -0.82 2.68 4.64
N ARG A 113 -1.08 3.82 5.30
CA ARG A 113 -0.29 4.30 6.45
C ARG A 113 1.21 4.46 6.15
N TYR A 114 1.53 4.80 4.93
CA TYR A 114 2.89 5.07 4.48
C TYR A 114 2.94 6.34 3.65
N LEU A 115 3.96 7.16 3.84
CA LEU A 115 4.22 8.35 3.05
C LEU A 115 5.71 8.49 2.76
N LYS A 116 6.02 8.59 1.49
CA LYS A 116 7.31 9.02 0.96
C LYS A 116 7.08 9.77 -0.35
N ARG A 117 7.31 11.08 -0.32
CA ARG A 117 7.00 11.96 -1.46
C ARG A 117 7.84 11.64 -2.70
N GLU A 118 9.09 11.28 -2.50
CA GLU A 118 10.03 10.92 -3.57
C GLU A 118 9.59 9.67 -4.34
N LEU A 119 8.69 8.88 -3.77
CA LEU A 119 8.21 7.65 -4.41
C LEU A 119 7.04 7.88 -5.36
N PHE A 120 6.35 9.02 -5.30
CA PHE A 120 5.18 9.28 -6.16
C PHE A 120 5.47 9.16 -7.66
N PRO A 121 6.60 9.66 -8.20
CA PRO A 121 6.91 9.45 -9.62
C PRO A 121 6.99 7.97 -10.00
N ALA A 122 7.64 7.15 -9.19
CA ALA A 122 7.75 5.71 -9.43
C ALA A 122 6.39 4.99 -9.29
N LEU A 123 5.58 5.38 -8.29
CA LEU A 123 4.20 4.90 -8.13
C LEU A 123 3.35 5.21 -9.36
N ARG A 124 3.42 6.43 -9.86
CA ARG A 124 2.69 6.84 -11.07
C ARG A 124 3.16 6.05 -12.31
N ALA A 125 4.46 5.80 -12.41
CA ALA A 125 5.05 5.07 -13.54
C ALA A 125 4.66 3.59 -13.51
N CYS A 126 4.69 2.92 -12.36
CA CYS A 126 4.47 1.47 -12.26
C CYS A 126 3.01 1.04 -12.50
N ILE A 127 2.05 1.94 -12.34
CA ILE A 127 0.66 1.68 -12.65
C ILE A 127 0.48 1.77 -14.18
N ARG A 128 -0.14 0.76 -14.79
CA ARG A 128 -0.42 0.75 -16.22
C ARG A 128 -1.51 1.77 -16.60
N PRO A 129 -1.59 2.21 -17.85
CA PRO A 129 -2.75 2.98 -18.33
C PRO A 129 -4.06 2.26 -17.99
N GLY A 130 -5.08 3.00 -17.51
CA GLY A 130 -6.33 2.44 -17.01
C GLY A 130 -6.23 1.74 -15.64
N GLY A 131 -5.05 1.63 -15.07
CA GLY A 131 -4.83 1.05 -13.75
C GLY A 131 -5.23 1.99 -12.61
N ARG A 132 -5.32 1.46 -11.40
CA ARG A 132 -5.88 2.14 -10.23
C ARG A 132 -4.87 2.29 -9.11
N LEU A 133 -4.87 3.48 -8.49
CA LEU A 133 -4.22 3.73 -7.21
C LEU A 133 -5.30 3.82 -6.12
N ILE A 134 -5.08 3.13 -4.99
CA ILE A 134 -5.84 3.28 -3.74
C ILE A 134 -4.83 3.69 -2.68
N TYR A 135 -4.98 4.88 -2.12
CA TYR A 135 -4.00 5.45 -1.18
C TYR A 135 -4.71 5.99 0.05
N GLU A 136 -4.23 5.61 1.22
CA GLU A 136 -4.71 6.16 2.48
C GLU A 136 -3.53 6.37 3.43
N THR A 137 -3.38 7.58 3.97
CA THR A 137 -2.40 7.86 5.02
C THR A 137 -2.83 9.03 5.89
N TYR A 138 -2.02 9.34 6.91
CA TYR A 138 -2.30 10.43 7.83
C TYR A 138 -2.02 11.80 7.21
N ASN A 139 -2.82 12.79 7.60
CA ASN A 139 -2.58 14.20 7.31
C ASN A 139 -2.16 14.97 8.57
N THR A 140 -1.85 16.26 8.42
CA THR A 140 -1.29 17.10 9.48
C THR A 140 -2.17 17.19 10.73
N ARG A 141 -3.51 16.97 10.60
CA ARG A 141 -4.42 16.94 11.75
C ARG A 141 -4.19 15.73 12.68
N TYR A 142 -3.39 14.74 12.25
CA TYR A 142 -3.01 13.62 13.13
C TYR A 142 -2.16 14.08 14.31
N GLN A 143 -1.50 15.26 14.22
CA GLN A 143 -0.78 15.84 15.36
C GLN A 143 -1.70 16.32 16.49
N ASP A 144 -2.98 16.56 16.23
CA ASP A 144 -3.96 16.82 17.29
C ASP A 144 -4.16 15.58 18.19
N ILE A 145 -3.91 14.38 17.66
CA ILE A 145 -4.02 13.09 18.39
C ILE A 145 -2.66 12.66 18.94
N VAL A 146 -1.61 12.79 18.12
CA VAL A 146 -0.23 12.42 18.45
C VAL A 146 0.70 13.60 18.19
N PRO A 147 0.83 14.55 19.13
CA PRO A 147 1.59 15.79 18.93
C PRO A 147 3.07 15.57 18.55
N THR A 148 3.63 14.43 18.95
CA THR A 148 5.04 14.08 18.66
C THR A 148 5.22 13.35 17.35
N PHE A 149 4.15 13.13 16.57
CA PHE A 149 4.27 12.44 15.28
C PHE A 149 5.09 13.30 14.31
N ASN A 150 6.04 12.66 13.61
CA ASN A 150 6.94 13.38 12.69
C ASN A 150 6.14 13.95 11.50
N PRO A 151 6.10 15.28 11.32
CA PRO A 151 5.34 15.93 10.26
C PRO A 151 5.80 15.54 8.85
N ALA A 152 7.04 15.08 8.67
CA ALA A 152 7.53 14.60 7.37
C ALA A 152 6.72 13.41 6.82
N PHE A 153 6.02 12.67 7.70
CA PHE A 153 5.15 11.55 7.33
C PHE A 153 3.66 11.91 7.34
N LEU A 154 3.33 13.20 7.29
CA LEU A 154 1.97 13.70 7.22
C LEU A 154 1.75 14.48 5.91
N LEU A 155 0.59 14.25 5.29
CA LEU A 155 0.16 15.03 4.13
C LEU A 155 -0.50 16.34 4.58
N GLU A 156 -0.31 17.39 3.81
CA GLU A 156 -1.21 18.53 3.89
C GLU A 156 -2.58 18.15 3.31
N PRO A 157 -3.70 18.62 3.89
CA PRO A 157 -5.01 18.44 3.27
C PRO A 157 -5.01 18.97 1.81
N GLY A 158 -5.51 18.14 0.88
CA GLY A 158 -5.49 18.42 -0.57
C GLY A 158 -4.21 18.00 -1.29
N GLU A 159 -3.11 17.77 -0.60
CA GLU A 159 -1.83 17.42 -1.23
C GLU A 159 -1.94 16.14 -2.07
N LEU A 160 -2.54 15.10 -1.50
CA LEU A 160 -2.66 13.82 -2.20
C LEU A 160 -3.48 13.93 -3.49
N ALA A 161 -4.58 14.64 -3.47
CA ALA A 161 -5.39 14.90 -4.65
C ALA A 161 -4.64 15.75 -5.69
N GLY A 162 -3.88 16.74 -5.24
CA GLY A 162 -3.04 17.57 -6.10
C GLY A 162 -1.95 16.80 -6.84
N LEU A 163 -1.33 15.81 -6.21
CA LEU A 163 -0.30 14.94 -6.80
C LEU A 163 -0.83 14.07 -7.95
N PHE A 164 -2.15 13.87 -8.05
CA PHE A 164 -2.82 13.07 -9.08
C PHE A 164 -3.92 13.85 -9.80
N ALA A 165 -3.84 15.19 -9.85
CA ALA A 165 -4.86 16.05 -10.45
C ALA A 165 -5.08 15.79 -11.96
N ASP A 166 -4.08 15.24 -12.65
CA ASP A 166 -4.13 14.83 -14.06
C ASP A 166 -4.72 13.41 -14.26
N TRP A 167 -5.05 12.71 -13.18
CA TRP A 167 -5.73 11.41 -13.22
C TRP A 167 -7.24 11.58 -12.99
N LYS A 168 -8.02 10.58 -13.40
CA LYS A 168 -9.44 10.55 -13.06
C LYS A 168 -9.62 10.18 -11.59
N LEU A 169 -9.93 11.18 -10.75
CA LEU A 169 -10.22 10.94 -9.34
C LEU A 169 -11.59 10.28 -9.19
N ILE A 170 -11.64 9.11 -8.56
CA ILE A 170 -12.88 8.40 -8.20
C ILE A 170 -13.31 8.78 -6.80
N HIS A 171 -12.34 8.93 -5.90
CA HIS A 171 -12.54 9.37 -4.53
C HIS A 171 -11.36 10.24 -4.10
N ALA A 172 -11.63 11.33 -3.42
CA ALA A 172 -10.63 12.12 -2.72
C ALA A 172 -11.27 12.74 -1.47
N SER A 173 -10.64 12.57 -0.34
CA SER A 173 -11.12 13.15 0.93
C SER A 173 -9.98 13.36 1.92
N ASP A 174 -10.13 14.38 2.75
CA ASP A 174 -9.28 14.68 3.91
C ASP A 174 -10.16 14.74 5.16
N ALA A 175 -10.79 13.60 5.47
CA ALA A 175 -11.68 13.50 6.61
C ALA A 175 -10.86 13.31 7.90
N GLU A 176 -11.13 14.14 8.89
CA GLU A 176 -10.42 14.13 10.16
C GLU A 176 -8.89 14.16 9.97
N HIS A 177 -8.19 13.13 10.43
CA HIS A 177 -6.73 13.00 10.35
C HIS A 177 -6.25 12.06 9.23
N ILE A 178 -7.14 11.68 8.31
CA ILE A 178 -6.87 10.74 7.23
C ILE A 178 -7.09 11.40 5.87
N SER A 179 -6.11 11.28 4.99
CA SER A 179 -6.24 11.61 3.57
C SER A 179 -6.41 10.32 2.76
N ARG A 180 -7.42 10.31 1.87
CA ARG A 180 -7.77 9.17 1.00
C ARG A 180 -7.81 9.59 -0.45
N LEU A 181 -7.34 8.70 -1.30
CA LEU A 181 -7.42 8.86 -2.74
C LEU A 181 -7.71 7.53 -3.42
N VAL A 182 -8.62 7.57 -4.39
CA VAL A 182 -8.73 6.55 -5.43
C VAL A 182 -8.67 7.25 -6.78
N ALA A 183 -7.68 6.89 -7.58
CA ALA A 183 -7.45 7.51 -8.87
C ALA A 183 -7.21 6.47 -9.97
N LEU A 184 -7.71 6.73 -11.16
CA LEU A 184 -7.44 5.95 -12.36
C LEU A 184 -6.41 6.68 -13.23
N LYS A 185 -5.36 5.98 -13.61
CA LYS A 185 -4.38 6.48 -14.58
C LYS A 185 -5.05 6.64 -15.94
N PRO A 186 -4.85 7.76 -16.65
CA PRO A 186 -5.34 7.92 -18.01
C PRO A 186 -4.85 6.78 -18.92
N GLU A 187 -5.66 6.42 -19.93
CA GLU A 187 -5.31 5.37 -20.88
C GLU A 187 -4.24 5.80 -21.90
N ARG A 188 -3.99 7.13 -21.97
CA ARG A 188 -2.94 7.72 -22.84
C ARG A 188 -2.26 8.89 -22.12
#